data_77468ee26f412dd37a0e91f8e594b493
#
_entry.id   77468ee26f412dd37a0e91f8e594b493
#
_cell.length_a   1.000
_cell.length_b   1.000
_cell.length_c   1.000
_cell.angle_alpha   90.00
_cell.angle_beta   90.00
_cell.angle_gamma   90.00
#
_symmetry.space_group_name_H-M   'P 1'
#
loop_
_entity.id
_entity.type
_entity.pdbx_description
1 polymer ?
#
loop_
_entity_poly.entity_id
_entity_poly.type
_entity_poly.pdbx_seq_one_letter_code
_entity_poly.pdbx_strand_id
1 'polypeptide(L)'
;MDKTIMYWENKGRLVPTRDLIKTPEQIEGIRKAGVVNTGVLDEVAKQIHAGMNTLEIDQICRQYCEDHGAIPACLNYEGFPMSVCTSINEVVCHGIPKEE
;
A
#
# COMPACT_ATOMS: atom_id res chain seq x y z
N MET A 1 -22.49 -24.31 -4.82
CA MET A 1 -21.36 -23.97 -3.91
C MET A 1 -20.10 -24.65 -4.43
N ASP A 2 -18.98 -23.97 -4.35
CA ASP A 2 -17.68 -24.49 -4.79
C ASP A 2 -17.25 -25.69 -3.94
N LYS A 3 -16.93 -26.81 -4.59
CA LYS A 3 -16.53 -28.05 -3.91
C LYS A 3 -15.21 -27.86 -3.11
N THR A 4 -14.33 -27.00 -3.60
CA THR A 4 -13.06 -26.70 -2.91
C THR A 4 -13.32 -25.98 -1.59
N ILE A 5 -14.24 -25.03 -1.59
CA ILE A 5 -14.64 -24.32 -0.37
C ILE A 5 -15.22 -25.28 0.65
N MET A 6 -16.16 -26.14 0.21
CA MET A 6 -16.77 -27.16 1.06
C MET A 6 -15.73 -28.10 1.66
N TYR A 7 -14.77 -28.52 0.84
CA TYR A 7 -13.71 -29.42 1.30
C TYR A 7 -12.94 -28.82 2.47
N TRP A 8 -12.51 -27.56 2.34
CA TRP A 8 -11.70 -26.91 3.38
C TRP A 8 -12.52 -26.56 4.61
N GLU A 9 -13.81 -26.17 4.43
CA GLU A 9 -14.71 -25.94 5.56
C GLU A 9 -14.90 -27.21 6.38
N ASN A 10 -15.09 -28.35 5.71
CA ASN A 10 -15.25 -29.65 6.37
C ASN A 10 -13.99 -30.07 7.14
N LYS A 11 -12.84 -29.52 6.77
CA LYS A 11 -11.58 -29.74 7.47
C LYS A 11 -11.39 -28.79 8.65
N GLY A 12 -12.39 -27.96 8.98
CA GLY A 12 -12.31 -27.00 10.07
C GLY A 12 -11.49 -25.76 9.76
N ARG A 13 -11.25 -25.48 8.47
CA ARG A 13 -10.51 -24.30 8.04
C ARG A 13 -11.44 -23.12 7.85
N LEU A 14 -10.96 -21.92 8.21
CA LEU A 14 -11.67 -20.68 7.91
C LEU A 14 -11.49 -20.37 6.43
N VAL A 15 -12.58 -20.32 5.67
CA VAL A 15 -12.54 -20.04 4.24
C VAL A 15 -13.19 -18.68 3.98
N PRO A 16 -12.48 -17.75 3.28
CA PRO A 16 -13.06 -16.46 2.92
C PRO A 16 -14.33 -16.63 2.05
N THR A 17 -15.24 -15.69 2.17
CA THR A 17 -16.47 -15.69 1.38
C THR A 17 -16.18 -15.28 -0.07
N ARG A 18 -17.11 -15.60 -0.98
CA ARG A 18 -16.92 -15.37 -2.42
C ARG A 18 -16.80 -13.89 -2.80
N ASP A 19 -17.33 -13.00 -2.00
CA ASP A 19 -17.19 -11.56 -2.22
C ASP A 19 -15.72 -11.07 -2.15
N LEU A 20 -14.84 -11.89 -1.58
CA LEU A 20 -13.39 -11.59 -1.57
C LEU A 20 -12.67 -12.04 -2.85
N ILE A 21 -13.36 -12.81 -3.71
CA ILE A 21 -12.78 -13.24 -4.98
C ILE A 21 -12.88 -12.10 -5.99
N LYS A 22 -11.74 -11.73 -6.57
CA LYS A 22 -11.68 -10.59 -7.48
C LYS A 22 -12.02 -10.99 -8.91
N THR A 23 -12.70 -10.09 -9.62
CA THR A 23 -12.97 -10.25 -11.05
C THR A 23 -11.68 -9.97 -11.86
N PRO A 24 -11.64 -10.40 -13.15
CA PRO A 24 -10.49 -10.05 -14.01
C PRO A 24 -10.21 -8.55 -14.08
N GLU A 25 -11.26 -7.71 -14.12
CA GLU A 25 -11.12 -6.25 -14.13
C GLU A 25 -10.52 -5.73 -12.83
N GLN A 26 -10.94 -6.29 -11.70
CA GLN A 26 -10.40 -5.92 -10.40
C GLN A 26 -8.93 -6.32 -10.27
N ILE A 27 -8.58 -7.51 -10.75
CA ILE A 27 -7.20 -8.00 -10.76
C ILE A 27 -6.32 -7.08 -11.62
N GLU A 28 -6.81 -6.64 -12.77
CA GLU A 28 -6.06 -5.71 -13.63
C GLU A 28 -5.88 -4.36 -12.93
N GLY A 29 -6.90 -3.88 -12.22
CA GLY A 29 -6.79 -2.66 -11.42
C GLY A 29 -5.72 -2.78 -10.34
N ILE A 30 -5.67 -3.91 -9.64
CA ILE A 30 -4.65 -4.18 -8.63
C ILE A 30 -3.25 -4.22 -9.27
N ARG A 31 -3.13 -4.83 -10.46
CA ARG A 31 -1.87 -4.90 -11.20
C ARG A 31 -1.36 -3.49 -11.55
N LYS A 32 -2.25 -2.63 -12.04
CA LYS A 32 -1.90 -1.23 -12.36
C LYS A 32 -1.47 -0.46 -11.11
N ALA A 33 -2.19 -0.64 -10.01
CA ALA A 33 -1.82 -0.03 -8.73
C ALA A 33 -0.44 -0.52 -8.27
N GLY A 34 -0.14 -1.80 -8.47
CA GLY A 34 1.17 -2.37 -8.15
C GLY A 34 2.31 -1.77 -8.96
N VAL A 35 2.08 -1.47 -10.23
CA VAL A 35 3.07 -0.79 -11.08
C VAL A 35 3.38 0.60 -10.53
N VAL A 36 2.35 1.37 -10.15
CA VAL A 36 2.54 2.69 -9.54
C VAL A 36 3.28 2.55 -8.22
N ASN A 37 2.90 1.61 -7.37
CA ASN A 37 3.54 1.39 -6.08
C ASN A 37 5.02 1.06 -6.21
N THR A 38 5.38 0.20 -7.16
CA THR A 38 6.78 -0.12 -7.44
C THR A 38 7.54 1.12 -7.93
N GLY A 39 6.90 1.91 -8.77
CA GLY A 39 7.47 3.17 -9.27
C GLY A 39 7.72 4.17 -8.15
N VAL A 40 6.84 4.25 -7.16
CA VAL A 40 7.03 5.10 -5.98
C VAL A 40 8.31 4.71 -5.24
N LEU A 41 8.49 3.41 -4.99
CA LEU A 41 9.68 2.92 -4.31
C LEU A 41 10.97 3.22 -5.10
N ASP A 42 10.92 3.02 -6.42
CA ASP A 42 12.05 3.34 -7.29
C ASP A 42 12.38 4.83 -7.28
N GLU A 43 11.37 5.69 -7.27
CA GLU A 43 11.57 7.14 -7.23
C GLU A 43 12.19 7.60 -5.92
N VAL A 44 11.73 7.04 -4.79
CA VAL A 44 12.33 7.31 -3.48
C VAL A 44 13.79 6.83 -3.47
N ALA A 45 14.06 5.65 -4.02
CA ALA A 45 15.43 5.12 -4.10
C ALA A 45 16.37 6.02 -4.87
N LYS A 46 15.87 6.73 -5.90
CA LYS A 46 16.68 7.68 -6.67
C LYS A 46 17.00 8.96 -5.90
N GLN A 47 16.10 9.40 -5.05
CA GLN A 47 16.17 10.70 -4.39
C GLN A 47 16.65 10.65 -2.94
N ILE A 48 16.58 9.50 -2.29
CA ILE A 48 16.93 9.37 -0.88
C ILE A 48 18.41 9.65 -0.64
N HIS A 49 18.70 10.45 0.38
CA HIS A 49 20.07 10.79 0.76
C HIS A 49 20.14 11.17 2.23
N ALA A 50 21.35 11.11 2.79
CA ALA A 50 21.59 11.54 4.17
C ALA A 50 21.21 13.01 4.36
N GLY A 51 20.57 13.33 5.47
CA GLY A 51 20.06 14.67 5.76
C GLY A 51 18.64 14.94 5.32
N MET A 52 18.04 14.03 4.53
CA MET A 52 16.66 14.13 4.11
C MET A 52 15.73 13.80 5.28
N ASN A 53 14.67 14.56 5.46
CA ASN A 53 13.66 14.20 6.47
C ASN A 53 12.57 13.34 5.85
N THR A 54 11.76 12.66 6.71
CA THR A 54 10.75 11.74 6.23
C THR A 54 9.55 12.45 5.60
N LEU A 55 9.33 13.72 5.93
CA LEU A 55 8.29 14.52 5.27
C LEU A 55 8.61 14.71 3.79
N GLU A 56 9.88 14.90 3.44
CA GLU A 56 10.31 15.00 2.04
C GLU A 56 10.05 13.70 1.29
N ILE A 57 10.26 12.56 1.93
CA ILE A 57 9.94 11.24 1.36
C ILE A 57 8.44 11.14 1.08
N ASP A 58 7.61 11.58 2.02
CA ASP A 58 6.16 11.60 1.83
C ASP A 58 5.75 12.45 0.63
N GLN A 59 6.34 13.61 0.49
CA GLN A 59 6.06 14.52 -0.63
C GLN A 59 6.43 13.89 -1.97
N ILE A 60 7.56 13.20 -2.06
CA ILE A 60 7.98 12.47 -3.27
C ILE A 60 6.94 11.41 -3.62
N CYS A 61 6.52 10.61 -2.65
CA CYS A 61 5.54 9.55 -2.86
C CYS A 61 4.20 10.11 -3.31
N ARG A 62 3.73 11.15 -2.67
CA ARG A 62 2.45 11.79 -2.99
C ARG A 62 2.47 12.37 -4.40
N GLN A 63 3.52 13.09 -4.75
CA GLN A 63 3.67 13.70 -6.08
C GLN A 63 3.72 12.62 -7.16
N TYR A 64 4.45 11.54 -6.94
CA TYR A 64 4.52 10.45 -7.90
C TYR A 64 3.13 9.84 -8.13
N CYS A 65 2.37 9.60 -7.07
CA CYS A 65 1.01 9.07 -7.20
C CYS A 65 0.11 10.03 -8.00
N GLU A 66 0.16 11.32 -7.70
CA GLU A 66 -0.64 12.32 -8.43
C GLU A 66 -0.27 12.36 -9.91
N ASP A 67 1.02 12.32 -10.22
CA ASP A 67 1.51 12.34 -11.62
C ASP A 67 1.06 11.10 -12.41
N HIS A 68 0.77 10.01 -11.73
CA HIS A 68 0.33 8.75 -12.35
C HIS A 68 -1.16 8.45 -12.14
N GLY A 69 -1.94 9.46 -11.73
CA GLY A 69 -3.38 9.32 -11.58
C GLY A 69 -3.81 8.39 -10.44
N ALA A 70 -2.98 8.25 -9.42
CA ALA A 70 -3.24 7.37 -8.27
C ALA A 70 -3.41 8.19 -6.99
N ILE A 71 -4.06 7.59 -6.00
CA ILE A 71 -4.26 8.18 -4.68
C ILE A 71 -3.56 7.28 -3.65
N PRO A 72 -2.67 7.83 -2.80
CA PRO A 72 -2.04 7.03 -1.74
C PRO A 72 -3.08 6.42 -0.80
N ALA A 73 -3.01 5.10 -0.58
CA ALA A 73 -4.00 4.39 0.22
C ALA A 73 -4.01 4.81 1.68
N CYS A 74 -2.85 5.18 2.23
CA CYS A 74 -2.75 5.58 3.64
C CYS A 74 -3.35 6.95 3.91
N LEU A 75 -3.38 7.82 2.90
CA LEU A 75 -3.84 9.20 3.08
C LEU A 75 -5.31 9.22 3.52
N ASN A 76 -5.56 9.81 4.68
CA ASN A 76 -6.89 9.91 5.30
C ASN A 76 -7.51 8.57 5.73
N TYR A 77 -6.76 7.45 5.61
CA TYR A 77 -7.26 6.16 6.09
C TYR A 77 -7.27 6.17 7.62
N GLU A 78 -8.46 6.04 8.19
CA GLU A 78 -8.68 6.09 9.64
C GLU A 78 -7.99 7.29 10.30
N GLY A 79 -7.97 8.43 9.61
CA GLY A 79 -7.38 9.65 10.12
C GLY A 79 -5.86 9.77 9.96
N PHE A 80 -5.22 8.85 9.25
CA PHE A 80 -3.78 8.93 9.00
C PHE A 80 -3.46 10.19 8.18
N PRO A 81 -2.58 11.08 8.67
CA PRO A 81 -2.44 12.42 8.09
C PRO A 81 -1.57 12.53 6.86
N MET A 82 -0.77 11.50 6.55
CA MET A 82 0.23 11.53 5.47
C MET A 82 -0.02 10.46 4.43
N SER A 83 0.77 10.46 3.35
CA SER A 83 0.58 9.56 2.21
C SER A 83 1.25 8.20 2.41
N VAL A 84 2.31 8.14 3.19
CA VAL A 84 3.08 6.90 3.44
C VAL A 84 3.46 6.78 4.91
N CYS A 85 3.85 5.58 5.30
CA CYS A 85 4.41 5.33 6.63
C CYS A 85 5.93 5.30 6.54
N THR A 86 6.60 5.96 7.49
CA THR A 86 8.06 5.94 7.61
C THR A 86 8.43 5.51 9.01
N SER A 87 8.87 4.27 9.15
CA SER A 87 9.12 3.64 10.45
C SER A 87 10.63 3.49 10.66
N ILE A 88 11.23 4.47 11.33
CA ILE A 88 12.67 4.57 11.52
C ILE A 88 13.07 3.96 12.85
N ASN A 89 14.14 3.16 12.83
CA ASN A 89 14.78 2.57 14.02
C ASN A 89 13.78 1.83 14.91
N GLU A 90 13.48 2.33 16.11
CA GLU A 90 12.58 1.70 17.08
C GLU A 90 11.09 1.76 16.70
N VAL A 91 10.72 2.55 15.71
CA VAL A 91 9.33 2.60 15.23
C VAL A 91 9.03 1.34 14.44
N VAL A 92 8.16 0.50 14.96
CA VAL A 92 7.88 -0.81 14.37
C VAL A 92 7.01 -0.70 13.12
N CYS A 93 5.99 0.16 13.16
CA CYS A 93 5.00 0.25 12.09
C CYS A 93 4.26 1.60 12.16
N HIS A 94 3.70 2.02 11.05
CA HIS A 94 2.86 3.22 10.92
C HIS A 94 3.51 4.52 11.41
N GLY A 95 4.82 4.64 11.24
CA GLY A 95 5.52 5.89 11.54
C GLY A 95 5.00 7.03 10.67
N ILE A 96 4.76 8.19 11.30
CA ILE A 96 4.24 9.37 10.58
C ILE A 96 5.42 10.19 10.07
N PRO A 97 5.47 10.52 8.76
CA PRO A 97 6.48 11.40 8.20
C PRO A 97 6.54 12.76 8.90
N LYS A 98 7.72 13.24 9.20
CA LYS A 98 7.94 14.50 9.92
C LYS A 98 9.29 15.11 9.57
N GLU A 99 9.50 16.35 10.04
CA GLU A 99 10.72 17.10 9.72
C GLU A 99 11.95 16.70 10.56
N GLU A 100 11.76 15.95 11.61
CA GLU A 100 12.87 15.51 12.46
C GLU A 100 13.66 14.35 11.89
#